data_6dad81473dc21235f1933538e2bb5c1a
#
_entry.id   6dad81473dc21235f1933538e2bb5c1a
#
_cell.length_a   1.000
_cell.length_b   1.000
_cell.length_c   1.000
_cell.angle_alpha   90.00
_cell.angle_beta   90.00
_cell.angle_gamma   90.00
#
_symmetry.space_group_name_H-M   'P 1'
#
loop_
_entity.id
_entity.type
_entity.pdbx_description
1 polymer ?
#
loop_
_entity_poly.entity_id
_entity_poly.type
_entity_poly.pdbx_seq_one_letter_code
_entity_poly.pdbx_strand_id
1 'polypeptide(L)'
;LSESDTEALVHQIEERAVDMGFTATPVAPEADMVDTWEAQQKETVGQLATLKARLWPEFGFTILLLLVSMGHMWGLPLPAIIDPMHSPESALNHALLQLVLTLPVLWSGRHFYLTGLPNLWRLTPNMDSLVAMGTGAAFLYSLWNTVEVALGHTGKVMDLYYESAAVLISLISLGKYLEAVSRFRMSDAIGALMNLTPETALRLPAPDRADQ
;
A
#
# COMPACT_ATOMS: atom_id res chain seq x y z
N LEU A 1 -3.79 46.43 5.76
CA LEU A 1 -4.22 45.80 4.50
C LEU A 1 -5.73 45.71 4.55
N SER A 2 -6.44 46.20 3.54
CA SER A 2 -7.88 46.08 3.49
C SER A 2 -8.26 44.61 3.13
N GLU A 3 -9.46 44.17 3.50
CA GLU A 3 -9.93 42.83 3.26
C GLU A 3 -9.89 42.51 1.74
N SER A 4 -10.17 43.48 0.91
CA SER A 4 -10.08 43.40 -0.56
C SER A 4 -8.65 43.20 -1.08
N ASP A 5 -7.64 43.75 -0.40
CA ASP A 5 -6.23 43.57 -0.78
C ASP A 5 -5.74 42.16 -0.45
N THR A 6 -6.27 41.57 0.61
CA THR A 6 -5.92 40.20 1.04
C THR A 6 -6.54 39.15 0.08
N GLU A 7 -7.78 39.33 -0.36
CA GLU A 7 -8.42 38.46 -1.36
C GLU A 7 -7.72 38.50 -2.72
N ALA A 8 -7.31 39.70 -3.17
CA ALA A 8 -6.57 39.84 -4.42
C ALA A 8 -5.19 39.15 -4.37
N LEU A 9 -4.55 39.17 -3.21
CA LEU A 9 -3.25 38.55 -3.01
C LEU A 9 -3.34 37.02 -2.94
N VAL A 10 -4.39 36.50 -2.32
CA VAL A 10 -4.70 35.06 -2.28
C VAL A 10 -4.94 34.55 -3.70
N HIS A 11 -5.75 35.24 -4.50
CA HIS A 11 -6.03 34.84 -5.88
C HIS A 11 -4.76 34.83 -6.75
N GLN A 12 -3.85 35.80 -6.56
CA GLN A 12 -2.57 35.83 -7.28
C GLN A 12 -1.63 34.66 -6.87
N ILE A 13 -1.67 34.25 -5.61
CA ILE A 13 -0.85 33.13 -5.12
C ILE A 13 -1.40 31.81 -5.68
N GLU A 14 -2.72 31.63 -5.73
CA GLU A 14 -3.37 30.45 -6.30
C GLU A 14 -3.02 30.29 -7.79
N GLU A 15 -3.12 31.37 -8.56
CA GLU A 15 -2.85 31.36 -10.01
C GLU A 15 -1.37 31.00 -10.30
N ARG A 16 -0.44 31.55 -9.52
CA ARG A 16 0.98 31.19 -9.63
C ARG A 16 1.30 29.77 -9.18
N ALA A 17 0.61 29.26 -8.17
CA ALA A 17 0.80 27.87 -7.72
C ALA A 17 0.34 26.88 -8.81
N VAL A 18 -0.79 27.16 -9.45
CA VAL A 18 -1.31 26.34 -10.56
C VAL A 18 -0.34 26.35 -11.74
N ASP A 19 0.24 27.49 -12.10
CA ASP A 19 1.26 27.61 -13.16
C ASP A 19 2.53 26.80 -12.86
N MET A 20 2.87 26.60 -11.58
CA MET A 20 4.00 25.79 -11.14
C MET A 20 3.64 24.31 -10.96
N GLY A 21 2.38 23.91 -11.23
CA GLY A 21 1.91 22.52 -11.11
C GLY A 21 1.54 22.11 -9.67
N PHE A 22 1.34 23.08 -8.77
CA PHE A 22 0.89 22.85 -7.40
C PHE A 22 -0.55 23.34 -7.23
N THR A 23 -1.33 22.66 -6.40
CA THR A 23 -2.66 23.11 -5.97
C THR A 23 -2.48 23.86 -4.66
N ALA A 24 -2.66 25.20 -4.66
CA ALA A 24 -2.73 25.99 -3.45
C ALA A 24 -4.20 26.18 -3.06
N THR A 25 -4.54 25.81 -1.85
CA THR A 25 -5.87 26.09 -1.27
C THR A 25 -5.68 27.08 -0.12
N PRO A 26 -6.42 28.19 -0.06
CA PRO A 26 -6.34 29.12 1.06
C PRO A 26 -6.72 28.38 2.34
N VAL A 27 -5.86 28.46 3.34
CA VAL A 27 -6.17 27.92 4.67
C VAL A 27 -7.02 28.97 5.39
N ALA A 28 -8.28 28.66 5.58
CA ALA A 28 -9.20 29.49 6.33
C ALA A 28 -8.84 29.58 7.82
N PRO A 29 -9.41 30.56 8.58
CA PRO A 29 -9.09 30.77 9.99
C PRO A 29 -9.23 29.52 10.87
N GLU A 30 -8.61 29.51 12.03
CA GLU A 30 -8.39 28.40 12.97
C GLU A 30 -9.55 27.39 13.17
N ALA A 31 -10.80 27.79 13.01
CA ALA A 31 -11.96 26.91 13.09
C ALA A 31 -12.02 25.85 11.97
N ASP A 32 -11.61 26.23 10.75
CA ASP A 32 -11.55 25.30 9.60
C ASP A 32 -10.36 24.34 9.68
N MET A 33 -9.32 24.66 10.45
CA MET A 33 -8.18 23.74 10.62
C MET A 33 -8.54 22.50 11.42
N VAL A 34 -9.40 22.61 12.42
CA VAL A 34 -9.86 21.47 13.23
C VAL A 34 -10.75 20.58 12.38
N ASP A 35 -11.68 21.16 11.62
CA ASP A 35 -12.60 20.41 10.75
C ASP A 35 -11.84 19.70 9.61
N THR A 36 -10.84 20.35 9.01
CA THR A 36 -10.00 19.73 7.97
C THR A 36 -9.14 18.60 8.55
N TRP A 37 -8.63 18.76 9.78
CA TRP A 37 -7.88 17.73 10.47
C TRP A 37 -8.73 16.49 10.79
N GLU A 38 -9.94 16.70 11.33
CA GLU A 38 -10.87 15.60 11.59
C GLU A 38 -11.28 14.85 10.32
N ALA A 39 -11.50 15.58 9.22
CA ALA A 39 -11.80 14.97 7.93
C ALA A 39 -10.63 14.11 7.41
N GLN A 40 -9.40 14.63 7.47
CA GLN A 40 -8.19 13.88 7.12
C GLN A 40 -7.98 12.66 8.00
N GLN A 41 -8.26 12.77 9.31
CA GLN A 41 -8.14 11.67 10.25
C GLN A 41 -9.14 10.56 9.93
N LYS A 42 -10.40 10.91 9.64
CA LYS A 42 -11.44 9.94 9.20
C LYS A 42 -11.06 9.23 7.90
N GLU A 43 -10.53 9.97 6.93
CA GLU A 43 -10.06 9.41 5.67
C GLU A 43 -8.89 8.43 5.89
N THR A 44 -7.93 8.79 6.73
CA THR A 44 -6.78 7.94 7.07
C THR A 44 -7.21 6.66 7.78
N VAL A 45 -8.16 6.75 8.72
CA VAL A 45 -8.74 5.56 9.39
C VAL A 45 -9.43 4.65 8.38
N GLY A 46 -10.20 5.22 7.43
CA GLY A 46 -10.83 4.47 6.35
C GLY A 46 -9.81 3.75 5.46
N GLN A 47 -8.71 4.42 5.12
CA GLN A 47 -7.61 3.82 4.35
C GLN A 47 -6.92 2.69 5.11
N LEU A 48 -6.66 2.84 6.41
CA LEU A 48 -6.11 1.80 7.27
C LEU A 48 -7.02 0.57 7.35
N ALA A 49 -8.33 0.78 7.48
CA ALA A 49 -9.30 -0.31 7.52
C ALA A 49 -9.33 -1.10 6.20
N THR A 50 -9.26 -0.41 5.07
CA THR A 50 -9.22 -1.05 3.74
C THR A 50 -7.92 -1.81 3.49
N LEU A 51 -6.77 -1.25 3.90
CA LEU A 51 -5.48 -1.94 3.84
C LEU A 51 -5.49 -3.20 4.69
N LYS A 52 -5.96 -3.11 5.94
CA LYS A 52 -6.08 -4.25 6.84
C LYS A 52 -7.00 -5.34 6.28
N ALA A 53 -8.14 -4.97 5.71
CA ALA A 53 -9.09 -5.91 5.13
C ALA A 53 -8.51 -6.68 3.94
N ARG A 54 -7.60 -6.07 3.17
CA ARG A 54 -6.90 -6.72 2.05
C ARG A 54 -5.76 -7.62 2.50
N LEU A 55 -5.05 -7.27 3.58
CA LEU A 55 -3.92 -8.04 4.09
C LEU A 55 -4.32 -9.45 4.55
N TRP A 56 -5.44 -9.61 5.26
CA TRP A 56 -5.84 -10.89 5.80
C TRP A 56 -6.02 -12.00 4.75
N PRO A 57 -6.82 -11.79 3.67
CA PRO A 57 -6.93 -12.80 2.61
C PRO A 57 -5.61 -12.98 1.87
N GLU A 58 -4.85 -11.92 1.62
CA GLU A 58 -3.54 -11.96 0.95
C GLU A 58 -2.56 -12.88 1.67
N PHE A 59 -2.40 -12.70 3.00
CA PHE A 59 -1.57 -13.56 3.83
C PHE A 59 -2.11 -14.99 3.90
N GLY A 60 -3.42 -15.17 4.01
CA GLY A 60 -4.05 -16.49 4.01
C GLY A 60 -3.71 -17.30 2.76
N PHE A 61 -3.86 -16.71 1.58
CA PHE A 61 -3.51 -17.35 0.31
C PHE A 61 -2.01 -17.55 0.15
N THR A 62 -1.19 -16.61 0.61
CA THR A 62 0.27 -16.73 0.55
C THR A 62 0.79 -17.86 1.45
N ILE A 63 0.27 -17.98 2.67
CA ILE A 63 0.62 -19.08 3.57
C ILE A 63 0.18 -20.44 2.98
N LEU A 64 -1.03 -20.50 2.44
CA LEU A 64 -1.51 -21.71 1.78
C LEU A 64 -0.64 -22.09 0.57
N LEU A 65 -0.25 -21.09 -0.21
CA LEU A 65 0.65 -21.27 -1.36
C LEU A 65 2.03 -21.79 -0.91
N LEU A 66 2.60 -21.23 0.16
CA LEU A 66 3.85 -21.71 0.74
C LEU A 66 3.75 -23.15 1.25
N LEU A 67 2.63 -23.50 1.90
CA LEU A 67 2.41 -24.86 2.34
C LEU A 67 2.32 -25.85 1.17
N VAL A 68 1.71 -25.46 0.07
CA VAL A 68 1.63 -26.28 -1.14
C VAL A 68 3.01 -26.38 -1.81
N SER A 69 3.71 -25.27 -2.00
CA SER A 69 4.99 -25.23 -2.70
C SER A 69 6.11 -25.93 -1.90
N MET A 70 6.23 -25.62 -0.60
CA MET A 70 7.30 -26.11 0.26
C MET A 70 6.92 -27.33 1.11
N GLY A 71 5.64 -27.74 1.09
CA GLY A 71 5.13 -28.83 1.91
C GLY A 71 5.89 -30.15 1.72
N HIS A 72 6.28 -30.43 0.48
CA HIS A 72 7.10 -31.60 0.16
C HIS A 72 8.46 -31.57 0.86
N MET A 73 9.12 -30.41 0.94
CA MET A 73 10.41 -30.25 1.65
C MET A 73 10.27 -30.42 3.16
N TRP A 74 9.13 -30.07 3.74
CA TRP A 74 8.87 -30.19 5.18
C TRP A 74 8.30 -31.56 5.58
N GLY A 75 8.20 -32.49 4.60
CA GLY A 75 7.69 -33.84 4.85
C GLY A 75 6.19 -33.88 5.14
N LEU A 76 5.45 -32.84 4.76
CA LEU A 76 4.00 -32.87 4.83
C LEU A 76 3.44 -33.87 3.82
N PRO A 77 2.55 -34.80 4.22
CA PRO A 77 1.91 -35.72 3.29
C PRO A 77 0.97 -34.96 2.37
N LEU A 78 1.45 -34.58 1.20
CA LEU A 78 0.59 -34.02 0.17
C LEU A 78 -0.27 -35.13 -0.45
N PRO A 79 -1.53 -34.85 -0.76
CA PRO A 79 -2.36 -35.81 -1.51
C PRO A 79 -1.68 -36.19 -2.83
N ALA A 80 -1.70 -37.46 -3.21
CA ALA A 80 -1.07 -37.99 -4.43
C ALA A 80 -1.49 -37.24 -5.72
N ILE A 81 -2.65 -36.58 -5.71
CA ILE A 81 -3.18 -35.79 -6.83
C ILE A 81 -2.37 -34.50 -7.07
N ILE A 82 -1.74 -33.95 -6.01
CA ILE A 82 -0.99 -32.69 -6.05
C ILE A 82 0.49 -32.86 -5.67
N ASP A 83 0.95 -34.09 -5.43
CA ASP A 83 2.36 -34.37 -5.17
C ASP A 83 3.13 -34.31 -6.50
N PRO A 84 4.04 -33.30 -6.68
CA PRO A 84 4.71 -33.11 -7.97
C PRO A 84 5.60 -34.28 -8.40
N MET A 85 5.94 -35.17 -7.49
CA MET A 85 6.81 -36.33 -7.75
C MET A 85 6.05 -37.64 -8.05
N HIS A 86 4.71 -37.65 -7.87
CA HIS A 86 3.95 -38.91 -7.99
C HIS A 86 3.65 -39.28 -9.44
N SER A 87 3.26 -38.33 -10.28
CA SER A 87 2.95 -38.56 -11.69
C SER A 87 3.04 -37.26 -12.52
N PRO A 88 3.11 -37.35 -13.86
CA PRO A 88 3.07 -36.17 -14.73
C PRO A 88 1.80 -35.33 -14.55
N GLU A 89 0.66 -35.97 -14.32
CA GLU A 89 -0.63 -35.31 -14.09
C GLU A 89 -0.64 -34.59 -12.75
N SER A 90 -0.06 -35.16 -11.70
CA SER A 90 0.04 -34.50 -10.39
C SER A 90 0.99 -33.30 -10.41
N ALA A 91 2.06 -33.35 -11.22
CA ALA A 91 2.94 -32.22 -11.43
C ALA A 91 2.20 -31.03 -12.07
N LEU A 92 1.34 -31.30 -13.07
CA LEU A 92 0.51 -30.26 -13.68
C LEU A 92 -0.53 -29.71 -12.69
N ASN A 93 -1.20 -30.59 -11.93
CA ASN A 93 -2.15 -30.18 -10.91
C ASN A 93 -1.50 -29.29 -9.84
N HIS A 94 -0.26 -29.61 -9.44
CA HIS A 94 0.53 -28.82 -8.51
C HIS A 94 0.79 -27.40 -9.06
N ALA A 95 1.24 -27.31 -10.31
CA ALA A 95 1.49 -26.03 -10.96
C ALA A 95 0.22 -25.19 -11.13
N LEU A 96 -0.89 -25.82 -11.54
CA LEU A 96 -2.19 -25.15 -11.67
C LEU A 96 -2.74 -24.69 -10.31
N LEU A 97 -2.59 -25.50 -9.27
CA LEU A 97 -3.00 -25.11 -7.92
C LEU A 97 -2.23 -23.88 -7.43
N GLN A 98 -0.91 -23.86 -7.62
CA GLN A 98 -0.10 -22.69 -7.30
C GLN A 98 -0.52 -21.46 -8.10
N LEU A 99 -0.76 -21.60 -9.40
CA LEU A 99 -1.26 -20.53 -10.26
C LEU A 99 -2.57 -19.96 -9.71
N VAL A 100 -3.56 -20.82 -9.42
CA VAL A 100 -4.89 -20.42 -8.92
C VAL A 100 -4.76 -19.69 -7.56
N LEU A 101 -3.91 -20.18 -6.65
CA LEU A 101 -3.68 -19.56 -5.34
C LEU A 101 -2.95 -18.22 -5.44
N THR A 102 -2.14 -18.03 -6.48
CA THR A 102 -1.40 -16.77 -6.69
C THR A 102 -2.30 -15.66 -7.22
N LEU A 103 -3.34 -15.96 -8.00
CA LEU A 103 -4.22 -14.97 -8.62
C LEU A 103 -4.90 -14.03 -7.60
N PRO A 104 -5.46 -14.49 -6.46
CA PRO A 104 -6.01 -13.60 -5.45
C PRO A 104 -4.97 -12.67 -4.83
N VAL A 105 -3.73 -13.14 -4.64
CA VAL A 105 -2.63 -12.32 -4.10
C VAL A 105 -2.24 -11.23 -5.10
N LEU A 106 -2.10 -11.57 -6.39
CA LEU A 106 -1.85 -10.60 -7.46
C LEU A 106 -2.99 -9.58 -7.56
N TRP A 107 -4.23 -10.03 -7.43
CA TRP A 107 -5.39 -9.13 -7.44
C TRP A 107 -5.39 -8.16 -6.26
N SER A 108 -5.04 -8.62 -5.06
CA SER A 108 -4.85 -7.76 -3.90
C SER A 108 -3.73 -6.75 -4.13
N GLY A 109 -2.59 -7.22 -4.66
CA GLY A 109 -1.42 -6.41 -4.99
C GLY A 109 -1.50 -5.60 -6.30
N ARG A 110 -2.65 -5.57 -6.98
CA ARG A 110 -2.81 -4.88 -8.28
C ARG A 110 -2.36 -3.42 -8.27
N HIS A 111 -2.41 -2.78 -7.11
CA HIS A 111 -1.96 -1.40 -6.95
C HIS A 111 -0.50 -1.23 -7.36
N PHE A 112 0.37 -2.18 -7.03
CA PHE A 112 1.78 -2.14 -7.43
C PHE A 112 1.95 -2.12 -8.94
N TYR A 113 1.13 -2.89 -9.68
CA TYR A 113 1.17 -2.93 -11.14
C TYR A 113 0.57 -1.68 -11.77
N LEU A 114 -0.59 -1.21 -11.26
CA LEU A 114 -1.27 -0.03 -11.79
C LEU A 114 -0.48 1.27 -11.59
N THR A 115 0.30 1.36 -10.52
CA THR A 115 1.16 2.53 -10.24
C THR A 115 2.57 2.32 -10.76
N GLY A 116 3.13 1.12 -10.59
CA GLY A 116 4.52 0.83 -10.90
C GLY A 116 4.83 0.79 -12.40
N LEU A 117 4.01 0.12 -13.21
CA LEU A 117 4.24 -0.01 -14.65
C LEU A 117 4.16 1.33 -15.41
N PRO A 118 3.16 2.21 -15.18
CA PRO A 118 3.14 3.52 -15.82
C PRO A 118 4.33 4.39 -15.43
N ASN A 119 4.77 4.35 -14.17
CA ASN A 119 5.92 5.12 -13.72
C ASN A 119 7.23 4.60 -14.34
N LEU A 120 7.34 3.29 -14.52
CA LEU A 120 8.47 2.69 -15.25
C LEU A 120 8.50 3.17 -16.71
N TRP A 121 7.33 3.19 -17.37
CA TRP A 121 7.22 3.65 -18.75
C TRP A 121 7.57 5.14 -18.93
N ARG A 122 7.26 5.96 -17.91
CA ARG A 122 7.57 7.39 -17.87
C ARG A 122 9.02 7.68 -17.43
N LEU A 123 9.86 6.66 -17.25
CA LEU A 123 11.24 6.77 -16.77
C LEU A 123 11.37 7.45 -15.40
N THR A 124 10.32 7.37 -14.57
CA THR A 124 10.29 7.83 -13.18
C THR A 124 10.05 6.63 -12.24
N PRO A 125 10.96 5.64 -12.22
CA PRO A 125 10.77 4.42 -11.44
C PRO A 125 10.66 4.74 -9.95
N ASN A 126 9.72 4.08 -9.29
CA ASN A 126 9.52 4.13 -7.85
C ASN A 126 9.58 2.72 -7.24
N MET A 127 9.40 2.62 -5.92
CA MET A 127 9.37 1.34 -5.23
C MET A 127 8.32 0.38 -5.83
N ASP A 128 7.15 0.89 -6.19
CA ASP A 128 6.08 0.07 -6.79
C ASP A 128 6.48 -0.47 -8.17
N SER A 129 7.30 0.27 -8.93
CA SER A 129 7.85 -0.18 -10.22
C SER A 129 8.78 -1.39 -10.05
N LEU A 130 9.63 -1.36 -9.02
CA LEU A 130 10.54 -2.46 -8.72
C LEU A 130 9.77 -3.73 -8.31
N VAL A 131 8.75 -3.56 -7.46
CA VAL A 131 7.87 -4.66 -7.04
C VAL A 131 7.13 -5.25 -8.23
N ALA A 132 6.52 -4.40 -9.08
CA ALA A 132 5.78 -4.83 -10.27
C ALA A 132 6.68 -5.60 -11.25
N MET A 133 7.91 -5.15 -11.48
CA MET A 133 8.87 -5.85 -12.33
C MET A 133 9.28 -7.21 -11.74
N GLY A 134 9.69 -7.24 -10.47
CA GLY A 134 10.19 -8.46 -9.85
C GLY A 134 9.13 -9.54 -9.74
N THR A 135 7.94 -9.19 -9.21
CA THR A 135 6.83 -10.12 -9.08
C THR A 135 6.21 -10.50 -10.43
N GLY A 136 6.14 -9.54 -11.37
CA GLY A 136 5.68 -9.79 -12.74
C GLY A 136 6.60 -10.75 -13.48
N ALA A 137 7.92 -10.58 -13.37
CA ALA A 137 8.89 -11.49 -13.98
C ALA A 137 8.79 -12.90 -13.37
N ALA A 138 8.71 -13.03 -12.05
CA ALA A 138 8.53 -14.30 -11.36
C ALA A 138 7.24 -15.00 -11.79
N PHE A 139 6.14 -14.27 -11.89
CA PHE A 139 4.84 -14.80 -12.33
C PHE A 139 4.89 -15.25 -13.78
N LEU A 140 5.39 -14.45 -14.71
CA LEU A 140 5.47 -14.79 -16.14
C LEU A 140 6.40 -15.99 -16.39
N TYR A 141 7.53 -16.03 -15.68
CA TYR A 141 8.44 -17.17 -15.76
C TYR A 141 7.77 -18.46 -15.25
N SER A 142 7.06 -18.39 -14.13
CA SER A 142 6.32 -19.54 -13.60
C SER A 142 5.17 -19.97 -14.51
N LEU A 143 4.50 -19.00 -15.15
CA LEU A 143 3.46 -19.29 -16.13
C LEU A 143 4.03 -20.03 -17.35
N TRP A 144 5.21 -19.59 -17.83
CA TRP A 144 5.92 -20.30 -18.90
C TRP A 144 6.26 -21.75 -18.48
N ASN A 145 6.84 -21.93 -17.28
CA ASN A 145 7.17 -23.26 -16.78
C ASN A 145 5.92 -24.15 -16.57
N THR A 146 4.78 -23.56 -16.18
CA THR A 146 3.51 -24.29 -16.11
C THR A 146 3.07 -24.83 -17.49
N VAL A 147 3.27 -24.05 -18.56
CA VAL A 147 3.01 -24.51 -19.94
C VAL A 147 3.99 -25.62 -20.32
N GLU A 148 5.27 -25.50 -19.98
CA GLU A 148 6.26 -26.57 -20.22
C GLU A 148 5.90 -27.87 -19.51
N VAL A 149 5.42 -27.79 -18.26
CA VAL A 149 4.91 -28.95 -17.50
C VAL A 149 3.71 -29.58 -18.21
N ALA A 150 2.79 -28.77 -18.74
CA ALA A 150 1.64 -29.25 -19.51
C ALA A 150 2.05 -29.94 -20.84
N LEU A 151 3.19 -29.54 -21.42
CA LEU A 151 3.78 -30.17 -22.62
C LEU A 151 4.57 -31.44 -22.29
N GLY A 152 4.65 -31.87 -21.03
CA GLY A 152 5.31 -33.11 -20.59
C GLY A 152 6.69 -32.93 -19.97
N HIS A 153 7.20 -31.69 -19.87
CA HIS A 153 8.50 -31.41 -19.22
C HIS A 153 8.34 -31.28 -17.69
N THR A 154 7.96 -32.38 -17.04
CA THR A 154 7.59 -32.40 -15.61
C THR A 154 8.68 -31.88 -14.64
N GLY A 155 9.98 -31.95 -15.01
CA GLY A 155 11.07 -31.39 -14.23
C GLY A 155 10.94 -29.87 -14.00
N LYS A 156 10.21 -29.15 -14.85
CA LYS A 156 9.97 -27.71 -14.72
C LYS A 156 9.06 -27.31 -13.56
N VAL A 157 8.37 -28.27 -12.94
CA VAL A 157 7.54 -28.01 -11.74
C VAL A 157 8.40 -27.51 -10.55
N MET A 158 9.68 -27.84 -10.50
CA MET A 158 10.59 -27.36 -9.46
C MET A 158 11.11 -25.93 -9.71
N ASP A 159 10.92 -25.41 -10.93
CA ASP A 159 11.35 -24.07 -11.34
C ASP A 159 10.16 -23.06 -11.29
N LEU A 160 9.17 -23.32 -10.46
CA LEU A 160 8.04 -22.40 -10.24
C LEU A 160 8.41 -21.39 -9.15
N TYR A 161 8.05 -20.12 -9.35
CA TYR A 161 8.32 -19.00 -8.43
C TYR A 161 7.04 -18.24 -8.06
N TYR A 162 5.89 -18.90 -8.12
CA TYR A 162 4.62 -18.30 -7.73
C TYR A 162 4.61 -17.89 -6.26
N GLU A 163 5.17 -18.73 -5.38
CA GLU A 163 5.29 -18.44 -3.96
C GLU A 163 6.18 -17.22 -3.70
N SER A 164 7.28 -17.09 -4.46
CA SER A 164 8.19 -15.95 -4.32
C SER A 164 7.50 -14.63 -4.67
N ALA A 165 6.72 -14.62 -5.77
CA ALA A 165 5.92 -13.45 -6.15
C ALA A 165 4.87 -13.11 -5.08
N ALA A 166 4.16 -14.11 -4.56
CA ALA A 166 3.13 -13.93 -3.54
C ALA A 166 3.70 -13.43 -2.21
N VAL A 167 4.80 -14.03 -1.74
CA VAL A 167 5.48 -13.61 -0.50
C VAL A 167 5.98 -12.18 -0.62
N LEU A 168 6.58 -11.81 -1.75
CA LEU A 168 7.09 -10.46 -1.95
C LEU A 168 5.97 -9.42 -1.91
N ILE A 169 4.85 -9.66 -2.59
CA ILE A 169 3.67 -8.79 -2.55
C ILE A 169 3.16 -8.65 -1.11
N SER A 170 2.96 -9.77 -0.41
CA SER A 170 2.42 -9.80 0.95
C SER A 170 3.31 -9.06 1.95
N LEU A 171 4.63 -9.26 1.89
CA LEU A 171 5.57 -8.57 2.79
C LEU A 171 5.61 -7.06 2.53
N ILE A 172 5.56 -6.64 1.27
CA ILE A 172 5.55 -5.21 0.94
C ILE A 172 4.22 -4.57 1.32
N SER A 173 3.10 -5.26 1.10
CA SER A 173 1.78 -4.82 1.57
C SER A 173 1.74 -4.66 3.09
N LEU A 174 2.34 -5.59 3.83
CA LEU A 174 2.51 -5.47 5.29
C LEU A 174 3.36 -4.26 5.65
N GLY A 175 4.48 -4.05 4.98
CA GLY A 175 5.35 -2.89 5.19
C GLY A 175 4.60 -1.57 5.01
N LYS A 176 3.83 -1.44 3.93
CA LYS A 176 2.97 -0.26 3.68
C LYS A 176 1.89 -0.07 4.75
N TYR A 177 1.30 -1.16 5.24
CA TYR A 177 0.34 -1.09 6.33
C TYR A 177 0.99 -0.60 7.63
N LEU A 178 2.16 -1.14 8.01
CA LEU A 178 2.89 -0.71 9.20
C LEU A 178 3.34 0.75 9.10
N GLU A 179 3.77 1.19 7.92
CA GLU A 179 4.09 2.60 7.66
C GLU A 179 2.87 3.49 7.85
N ALA A 180 1.73 3.12 7.28
CA ALA A 180 0.48 3.88 7.43
C ALA A 180 0.01 3.96 8.90
N VAL A 181 0.10 2.85 9.66
CA VAL A 181 -0.19 2.83 11.11
C VAL A 181 0.74 3.75 11.89
N SER A 182 2.04 3.75 11.57
CA SER A 182 3.03 4.59 12.25
C SER A 182 2.78 6.08 11.97
N ARG A 183 2.47 6.44 10.74
CA ARG A 183 2.10 7.81 10.36
C ARG A 183 0.84 8.28 11.09
N PHE A 184 -0.18 7.42 11.17
CA PHE A 184 -1.42 7.73 11.88
C PHE A 184 -1.17 8.01 13.35
N ARG A 185 -0.38 7.18 14.04
CA ARG A 185 -0.05 7.38 15.47
C ARG A 185 0.72 8.68 15.73
N MET A 186 1.63 9.06 14.83
CA MET A 186 2.35 10.34 14.96
C MET A 186 1.40 11.54 14.79
N SER A 187 0.49 11.46 13.83
CA SER A 187 -0.50 12.49 13.56
C SER A 187 -1.46 12.68 14.74
N ASP A 188 -1.93 11.58 15.33
CA ASP A 188 -2.81 11.57 16.50
C ASP A 188 -2.16 12.22 17.73
N ALA A 189 -0.88 11.96 17.96
CA ALA A 189 -0.11 12.60 19.04
C ALA A 189 0.02 14.12 18.85
N ILE A 190 0.21 14.61 17.63
CA ILE A 190 0.27 16.06 17.32
C ILE A 190 -1.12 16.68 17.53
N GLY A 191 -2.20 16.04 17.09
CA GLY A 191 -3.57 16.51 17.31
C GLY A 191 -3.92 16.62 18.79
N ALA A 192 -3.49 15.67 19.61
CA ALA A 192 -3.67 15.74 21.07
C ALA A 192 -2.95 16.93 21.71
N LEU A 193 -1.79 17.32 21.20
CA LEU A 193 -1.06 18.52 21.65
C LEU A 193 -1.75 19.83 21.21
N MET A 194 -2.32 19.86 20.01
CA MET A 194 -3.08 21.02 19.52
C MET A 194 -4.34 21.28 20.37
N ASN A 195 -5.02 20.23 20.82
CA ASN A 195 -6.19 20.34 21.70
C ASN A 195 -5.84 20.84 23.12
N LEU A 196 -4.56 20.91 23.50
CA LEU A 196 -4.14 21.49 24.78
C LEU A 196 -3.97 23.01 24.71
N THR A 197 -4.01 23.61 23.53
CA THR A 197 -4.00 25.06 23.38
C THR A 197 -5.36 25.61 23.80
N PRO A 198 -5.44 26.48 24.83
CA PRO A 198 -6.73 27.02 25.29
C PRO A 198 -7.31 27.92 24.19
N GLU A 199 -8.57 27.67 23.83
CA GLU A 199 -9.31 28.47 22.84
C GLU A 199 -9.48 29.94 23.25
N THR A 200 -9.32 30.25 24.55
CA THR A 200 -9.47 31.61 25.08
C THR A 200 -8.31 31.92 26.01
N ALA A 201 -7.60 33.01 25.70
CA ALA A 201 -6.63 33.62 26.60
C ALA A 201 -7.27 34.80 27.36
N LEU A 202 -7.28 34.73 28.67
CA LEU A 202 -7.74 35.84 29.51
C LEU A 202 -6.63 36.94 29.50
N ARG A 203 -6.89 38.01 28.76
CA ARG A 203 -5.97 39.17 28.77
C ARG A 203 -6.17 39.95 30.07
N LEU A 204 -5.22 39.84 30.97
CA LEU A 204 -5.18 40.69 32.14
C LEU A 204 -4.99 42.13 31.71
N PRO A 205 -5.79 43.12 32.23
CA PRO A 205 -5.53 44.51 31.93
C PRO A 205 -4.13 44.87 32.41
N ALA A 206 -3.39 45.60 31.58
CA ALA A 206 -2.08 46.09 31.95
C ALA A 206 -2.22 46.91 33.27
N PRO A 207 -1.32 46.72 34.25
CA PRO A 207 -1.36 47.54 35.46
C PRO A 207 -1.24 49.01 35.04
N ASP A 208 -2.23 49.80 35.49
CA ASP A 208 -2.30 51.20 35.24
C ASP A 208 -0.99 51.84 35.68
N ARG A 209 -0.21 52.39 34.76
CA ARG A 209 0.93 53.24 35.07
C ARG A 209 0.40 54.60 35.45
N ALA A 210 -0.28 54.65 36.58
CA ALA A 210 -0.52 55.91 37.27
C ALA A 210 0.59 56.06 38.30
N ASP A 211 1.30 57.21 38.21
CA ASP A 211 2.23 57.80 39.19
C ASP A 211 3.65 57.24 39.26
N GLN A 212 4.47 57.69 38.34
CA GLN A 212 5.76 58.34 38.70
C GLN A 212 6.05 59.50 37.77
#